data_98ea5242831df3b5b5505efc44aa6432
#
_entry.id   98ea5242831df3b5b5505efc44aa6432
#
_cell.length_a   1.000
_cell.length_b   1.000
_cell.length_c   1.000
_cell.angle_alpha   90.00
_cell.angle_beta   90.00
_cell.angle_gamma   90.00
#
_symmetry.space_group_name_H-M   'P 1'
#
loop_
_entity.id
_entity.type
_entity.pdbx_description
1 polymer ?
#
loop_
_entity_poly.entity_id
_entity_poly.type
_entity_poly.pdbx_seq_one_letter_code
_entity_poly.pdbx_strand_id
1 'polypeptide(L)'
;MKTRLAPLTLASLLAAGVALTPMSAAAGGVRVCTLPGSPTAALDMSVAREVLRTAGIAASFNRRGVDDDGGDDGISAAELKQSLERDCDMIAGFPRSAIADASNARMSFSQGYLRSSYVSVTLRDAHAPSTGKETIAATYSSPSQLIAAQATNARFDLENTSEQTIDALATGRAQRAIVWYPSVVAYRRAHPGQPFRIAATASPYSDWQLAFAFGPDRDALRQRIDAALSRLNANGRIAALTRGWNLPENIAQAANTPSRGRFLDGAVASAGHSRTGVLLAGGTPATGGFIKVSANDENGVPSFDNAQAQHGKKLYTDACAKCHGDQLEGNTAPALSGESFAPEGKSHITVGGIFQYMSNNMPADRPGKMTAQEYEDLMAFLLYSNGYDASKSKLTADVATSSKAPLVAGPRK
;
A
#
# COMPACT_ATOMS: atom_id res chain seq x y z
N MET A 1 -36.73 39.99 94.69
CA MET A 1 -35.47 40.04 93.91
C MET A 1 -35.65 39.13 92.69
N LYS A 2 -35.76 39.76 91.53
CA LYS A 2 -36.11 39.04 90.27
C LYS A 2 -34.88 39.02 89.39
N THR A 3 -34.29 37.83 89.19
CA THR A 3 -33.21 37.59 88.29
C THR A 3 -33.78 37.33 86.87
N ARG A 4 -33.34 38.15 85.92
CA ARG A 4 -33.69 37.99 84.51
C ARG A 4 -32.61 37.13 83.84
N LEU A 5 -33.03 36.05 83.23
CA LEU A 5 -32.23 35.26 82.27
C LEU A 5 -32.35 35.87 80.85
N ALA A 6 -31.25 36.06 80.21
CA ALA A 6 -31.15 36.48 78.81
C ALA A 6 -31.15 35.22 77.91
N PRO A 7 -31.76 35.24 76.72
CA PRO A 7 -31.73 34.12 75.77
C PRO A 7 -30.46 34.12 74.94
N LEU A 8 -29.81 32.97 74.85
CA LEU A 8 -28.76 32.66 73.91
C LEU A 8 -29.35 32.42 72.52
N THR A 9 -28.95 33.21 71.55
CA THR A 9 -29.25 33.04 70.16
C THR A 9 -28.28 32.03 69.53
N LEU A 10 -28.81 30.91 69.09
CA LEU A 10 -28.11 29.86 68.32
C LEU A 10 -27.97 30.36 66.86
N ALA A 11 -26.75 30.67 66.41
CA ALA A 11 -26.48 30.93 65.01
C ALA A 11 -26.32 29.61 64.23
N SER A 12 -27.28 29.32 63.37
CA SER A 12 -27.22 28.16 62.46
C SER A 12 -26.32 28.46 61.29
N LEU A 13 -25.16 27.84 61.21
CA LEU A 13 -24.28 27.81 60.04
C LEU A 13 -24.91 26.86 58.99
N LEU A 14 -25.48 27.39 57.91
CA LEU A 14 -25.82 26.64 56.72
C LEU A 14 -24.52 26.37 55.94
N ALA A 15 -24.02 25.15 56.00
CA ALA A 15 -23.00 24.66 55.11
C ALA A 15 -23.64 24.34 53.75
N ALA A 16 -23.41 25.21 52.77
CA ALA A 16 -23.77 24.95 51.38
C ALA A 16 -22.84 23.86 50.81
N GLY A 17 -23.28 22.60 50.85
CA GLY A 17 -22.64 21.52 50.16
C GLY A 17 -22.75 21.71 48.63
N VAL A 18 -21.66 22.11 47.99
CA VAL A 18 -21.57 22.03 46.54
C VAL A 18 -21.47 20.53 46.17
N ALA A 19 -22.59 19.96 45.78
CA ALA A 19 -22.62 18.65 45.15
C ALA A 19 -21.91 18.78 43.76
N LEU A 20 -20.64 18.37 43.72
CA LEU A 20 -19.96 18.06 42.48
C LEU A 20 -20.64 16.82 41.89
N THR A 21 -21.66 17.06 41.07
CA THR A 21 -22.16 16.03 40.17
C THR A 21 -21.04 15.65 39.21
N PRO A 22 -20.55 14.40 39.18
CA PRO A 22 -19.68 13.99 38.10
C PRO A 22 -20.49 14.15 36.81
N MET A 23 -20.10 15.10 35.96
CA MET A 23 -20.51 15.08 34.56
C MET A 23 -19.96 13.78 33.98
N SER A 24 -20.77 12.72 34.03
CA SER A 24 -20.60 11.59 33.14
C SER A 24 -20.83 12.10 31.73
N ALA A 25 -19.77 12.63 31.11
CA ALA A 25 -19.73 12.64 29.67
C ALA A 25 -20.01 11.19 29.26
N ALA A 26 -21.17 10.93 28.68
CA ALA A 26 -21.45 9.72 27.98
C ALA A 26 -20.41 9.65 26.85
N ALA A 27 -19.25 9.13 27.17
CA ALA A 27 -18.23 8.83 26.18
C ALA A 27 -18.85 7.75 25.31
N GLY A 28 -19.46 8.15 24.20
CA GLY A 28 -19.86 7.23 23.15
C GLY A 28 -18.67 6.33 22.89
N GLY A 29 -18.86 5.00 22.98
CA GLY A 29 -17.77 4.06 22.79
C GLY A 29 -17.13 4.25 21.42
N VAL A 30 -15.85 3.90 21.29
CA VAL A 30 -15.12 3.93 20.03
C VAL A 30 -15.83 3.05 18.99
N ARG A 31 -16.18 3.62 17.86
CA ARG A 31 -16.80 2.93 16.74
C ARG A 31 -15.73 2.26 15.89
N VAL A 32 -15.82 0.95 15.77
CA VAL A 32 -14.84 0.12 15.05
C VAL A 32 -15.47 -0.45 13.80
N CYS A 33 -14.83 -0.22 12.66
CA CYS A 33 -15.17 -0.82 11.37
C CYS A 33 -14.07 -1.80 10.92
N THR A 34 -14.39 -2.67 9.95
CA THR A 34 -13.44 -3.48 9.19
C THR A 34 -13.58 -3.15 7.71
N LEU A 35 -12.58 -3.49 6.92
CA LEU A 35 -12.68 -3.38 5.47
C LEU A 35 -13.67 -4.43 4.93
N PRO A 36 -14.55 -4.08 3.98
CA PRO A 36 -15.44 -5.03 3.34
C PRO A 36 -14.63 -6.10 2.60
N GLY A 37 -15.15 -7.31 2.54
CA GLY A 37 -14.46 -8.43 1.87
C GLY A 37 -13.13 -8.87 2.49
N SER A 38 -12.69 -8.26 3.61
CA SER A 38 -11.43 -8.65 4.25
C SER A 38 -11.47 -10.10 4.74
N PRO A 39 -10.52 -10.96 4.29
CA PRO A 39 -10.46 -12.35 4.76
C PRO A 39 -10.16 -12.45 6.25
N THR A 40 -9.64 -11.41 6.86
CA THR A 40 -9.27 -11.35 8.28
C THR A 40 -10.30 -10.64 9.15
N ALA A 41 -11.43 -10.19 8.63
CA ALA A 41 -12.39 -9.36 9.36
C ALA A 41 -12.77 -9.91 10.76
N ALA A 42 -12.99 -11.21 10.90
CA ALA A 42 -13.28 -11.86 12.18
C ALA A 42 -12.10 -11.82 13.16
N LEU A 43 -10.88 -11.99 12.66
CA LEU A 43 -9.65 -11.81 13.43
C LEU A 43 -9.50 -10.35 13.86
N ASP A 44 -9.64 -9.42 12.94
CA ASP A 44 -9.44 -7.98 13.14
C ASP A 44 -10.38 -7.46 14.23
N MET A 45 -11.65 -7.89 14.18
CA MET A 45 -12.62 -7.59 15.24
C MET A 45 -12.25 -8.23 16.58
N SER A 46 -11.67 -9.42 16.60
CA SER A 46 -11.22 -10.10 17.82
C SER A 46 -10.03 -9.40 18.44
N VAL A 47 -9.06 -9.00 17.63
CA VAL A 47 -7.90 -8.20 18.06
C VAL A 47 -8.37 -6.84 18.58
N ALA A 48 -9.25 -6.15 17.85
CA ALA A 48 -9.80 -4.85 18.27
C ALA A 48 -10.51 -4.92 19.62
N ARG A 49 -11.35 -5.95 19.86
CA ARG A 49 -12.01 -6.15 21.16
C ARG A 49 -11.02 -6.32 22.29
N GLU A 50 -10.00 -7.14 22.08
CA GLU A 50 -8.98 -7.42 23.11
C GLU A 50 -8.14 -6.18 23.41
N VAL A 51 -7.76 -5.44 22.38
CA VAL A 51 -6.99 -4.20 22.50
C VAL A 51 -7.79 -3.12 23.23
N LEU A 52 -9.04 -2.88 22.82
CA LEU A 52 -9.89 -1.86 23.43
C LEU A 52 -10.23 -2.21 24.90
N ARG A 53 -10.49 -3.49 25.18
CA ARG A 53 -10.66 -3.99 26.55
C ARG A 53 -9.41 -3.73 27.40
N THR A 54 -8.22 -3.99 26.86
CA THR A 54 -6.94 -3.78 27.56
C THR A 54 -6.63 -2.30 27.76
N ALA A 55 -7.08 -1.45 26.83
CA ALA A 55 -6.98 0.02 26.93
C ALA A 55 -8.04 0.63 27.87
N GLY A 56 -9.02 -0.15 28.36
CA GLY A 56 -10.14 0.34 29.17
C GLY A 56 -11.06 1.28 28.37
N ILE A 57 -11.29 0.98 27.08
CA ILE A 57 -12.09 1.80 26.15
C ILE A 57 -13.37 1.03 25.81
N ALA A 58 -14.52 1.64 26.04
CA ALA A 58 -15.80 1.11 25.54
C ALA A 58 -15.82 1.21 24.01
N ALA A 59 -16.39 0.18 23.36
CA ALA A 59 -16.43 0.11 21.91
C ALA A 59 -17.75 -0.41 21.38
N SER A 60 -18.12 0.05 20.20
CA SER A 60 -19.15 -0.50 19.35
C SER A 60 -18.55 -0.98 18.02
N PHE A 61 -19.11 -2.05 17.47
CA PHE A 61 -18.59 -2.68 16.25
C PHE A 61 -19.64 -2.56 15.15
N ASN A 62 -19.27 -1.85 14.09
CA ASN A 62 -20.12 -1.73 12.91
C ASN A 62 -20.04 -3.04 12.10
N ARG A 63 -21.17 -3.73 11.95
CA ARG A 63 -21.23 -4.99 11.20
C ARG A 63 -21.16 -4.83 9.70
N ARG A 64 -21.48 -3.63 9.17
CA ARG A 64 -21.41 -3.36 7.73
C ARG A 64 -19.98 -3.08 7.27
N GLY A 65 -19.08 -2.76 8.23
CA GLY A 65 -17.72 -2.34 7.89
C GLY A 65 -17.64 -0.89 7.44
N VAL A 66 -16.59 -0.58 6.68
CA VAL A 66 -16.46 0.66 5.92
C VAL A 66 -17.52 0.64 4.82
N ASP A 67 -18.16 1.76 4.58
CA ASP A 67 -19.14 1.90 3.51
C ASP A 67 -18.41 1.81 2.17
N ASP A 68 -18.91 0.96 1.30
CA ASP A 68 -18.38 0.65 -0.02
C ASP A 68 -19.54 0.90 -0.98
N ASP A 69 -19.36 1.73 -1.97
CA ASP A 69 -20.40 2.05 -2.96
C ASP A 69 -20.74 0.87 -3.88
N GLY A 70 -20.05 -0.27 -3.70
CA GLY A 70 -20.27 -1.50 -4.45
C GLY A 70 -19.60 -1.50 -5.83
N GLY A 71 -18.68 -0.58 -6.08
CA GLY A 71 -17.84 -0.60 -7.27
C GLY A 71 -16.82 -1.74 -7.22
N ASP A 72 -16.47 -2.29 -8.39
CA ASP A 72 -15.44 -3.34 -8.53
C ASP A 72 -14.00 -2.83 -8.25
N ASP A 73 -13.86 -1.56 -7.91
CA ASP A 73 -12.57 -0.84 -7.86
C ASP A 73 -11.90 -0.84 -6.47
N GLY A 74 -12.56 -1.44 -5.48
CA GLY A 74 -12.12 -1.39 -4.08
C GLY A 74 -12.45 -0.05 -3.42
N ILE A 75 -12.02 0.11 -2.16
CA ILE A 75 -12.37 1.29 -1.36
C ILE A 75 -11.44 2.46 -1.71
N SER A 76 -12.00 3.55 -2.15
CA SER A 76 -11.27 4.77 -2.46
C SER A 76 -10.78 5.50 -1.19
N ALA A 77 -9.79 6.37 -1.34
CA ALA A 77 -9.33 7.23 -0.24
C ALA A 77 -10.43 8.19 0.26
N ALA A 78 -11.38 8.56 -0.60
CA ALA A 78 -12.51 9.40 -0.24
C ALA A 78 -13.51 8.66 0.65
N GLU A 79 -13.84 7.41 0.32
CA GLU A 79 -14.73 6.54 1.12
C GLU A 79 -14.10 6.19 2.47
N LEU A 80 -12.80 5.88 2.51
CA LEU A 80 -12.07 5.67 3.75
C LEU A 80 -12.13 6.92 4.65
N LYS A 81 -11.88 8.09 4.08
CA LYS A 81 -11.98 9.37 4.80
C LYS A 81 -13.39 9.61 5.30
N GLN A 82 -14.39 9.45 4.46
CA GLN A 82 -15.80 9.64 4.82
C GLN A 82 -16.22 8.69 5.95
N SER A 83 -15.84 7.42 5.86
CA SER A 83 -16.11 6.42 6.90
C SER A 83 -15.46 6.78 8.22
N LEU A 84 -14.19 7.24 8.22
CA LEU A 84 -13.47 7.67 9.42
C LEU A 84 -14.01 8.99 10.02
N GLU A 85 -14.68 9.82 9.25
CA GLU A 85 -15.31 11.04 9.73
C GLU A 85 -16.71 10.80 10.31
N ARG A 86 -17.49 9.89 9.71
CA ARG A 86 -18.92 9.72 10.00
C ARG A 86 -19.24 8.46 10.81
N ASP A 87 -18.66 7.32 10.44
CA ASP A 87 -19.15 6.00 10.85
C ASP A 87 -18.20 5.26 11.77
N CYS A 88 -16.91 5.50 11.66
CA CYS A 88 -15.86 4.79 12.36
C CYS A 88 -14.89 5.76 13.05
N ASP A 89 -14.51 5.46 14.26
CA ASP A 89 -13.40 6.15 14.93
C ASP A 89 -12.06 5.46 14.66
N MET A 90 -12.12 4.19 14.25
CA MET A 90 -10.98 3.40 13.78
C MET A 90 -11.43 2.28 12.84
N ILE A 91 -10.56 1.94 11.90
CA ILE A 91 -10.70 0.78 11.01
C ILE A 91 -9.70 -0.29 11.46
N ALA A 92 -10.19 -1.49 11.74
CA ALA A 92 -9.37 -2.65 12.08
C ALA A 92 -9.04 -3.47 10.82
N GLY A 93 -7.85 -4.04 10.75
CA GLY A 93 -7.41 -4.84 9.60
C GLY A 93 -6.90 -4.02 8.43
N PHE A 94 -6.49 -2.77 8.68
CA PHE A 94 -5.97 -1.93 7.61
C PHE A 94 -4.58 -2.44 7.16
N PRO A 95 -4.42 -2.80 5.89
CA PRO A 95 -3.13 -3.24 5.36
C PRO A 95 -2.19 -2.04 5.23
N ARG A 96 -1.06 -2.10 5.91
CA ARG A 96 -0.03 -1.08 5.97
C ARG A 96 1.28 -1.61 5.40
N SER A 97 1.95 -0.81 4.58
CA SER A 97 3.28 -1.09 4.05
C SER A 97 4.15 0.15 4.18
N ALA A 98 5.43 -0.01 4.45
CA ALA A 98 6.39 1.10 4.51
C ALA A 98 6.47 1.88 3.18
N ILE A 99 6.07 1.26 2.06
CA ILE A 99 6.08 1.87 0.74
C ILE A 99 4.79 2.66 0.49
N ALA A 100 3.64 2.15 0.97
CA ALA A 100 2.33 2.77 0.75
C ALA A 100 2.01 3.87 1.78
N ASP A 101 2.65 3.87 2.95
CA ASP A 101 2.33 4.80 4.05
C ASP A 101 2.73 6.25 3.76
N ALA A 102 3.63 6.49 2.83
CA ALA A 102 4.10 7.83 2.48
C ALA A 102 3.03 8.71 1.82
N SER A 103 1.97 8.09 1.28
CA SER A 103 0.98 8.78 0.45
C SER A 103 -0.26 9.30 1.19
N ASN A 104 -0.42 9.00 2.48
CA ASN A 104 -1.68 9.31 3.17
C ASN A 104 -1.49 10.16 4.43
N ALA A 105 -1.13 11.44 4.23
CA ALA A 105 -0.93 12.43 5.30
C ALA A 105 -2.18 12.70 6.18
N ARG A 106 -3.33 12.11 5.86
CA ARG A 106 -4.61 12.35 6.56
C ARG A 106 -5.07 11.21 7.45
N MET A 107 -4.37 10.07 7.42
CA MET A 107 -4.64 8.94 8.32
C MET A 107 -3.43 8.66 9.18
N SER A 108 -3.65 8.28 10.42
CA SER A 108 -2.60 7.77 11.30
C SER A 108 -2.83 6.29 11.58
N PHE A 109 -1.76 5.56 11.90
CA PHE A 109 -1.80 4.11 12.07
C PHE A 109 -1.21 3.70 13.41
N SER A 110 -1.74 2.62 13.96
CA SER A 110 -1.11 1.94 15.10
C SER A 110 0.13 1.16 14.66
N GLN A 111 0.88 0.63 15.62
CA GLN A 111 1.80 -0.48 15.35
C GLN A 111 1.01 -1.68 14.77
N GLY A 112 1.67 -2.48 13.90
CA GLY A 112 1.06 -3.66 13.30
C GLY A 112 0.85 -4.78 14.32
N TYR A 113 -0.24 -5.54 14.17
CA TYR A 113 -0.53 -6.70 15.01
C TYR A 113 -0.43 -8.05 14.28
N LEU A 114 -0.40 -8.03 12.95
CA LEU A 114 -0.15 -9.22 12.13
C LEU A 114 0.71 -8.82 10.93
N ARG A 115 1.91 -9.38 10.84
CA ARG A 115 2.72 -9.28 9.62
C ARG A 115 2.19 -10.26 8.58
N SER A 116 2.08 -9.81 7.35
CA SER A 116 1.64 -10.62 6.23
C SER A 116 2.37 -10.24 4.94
N SER A 117 2.08 -10.94 3.85
CA SER A 117 2.80 -10.75 2.60
C SER A 117 1.93 -11.12 1.41
N TYR A 118 2.23 -10.53 0.26
CA TYR A 118 1.85 -11.13 -1.01
C TYR A 118 2.79 -12.29 -1.31
N VAL A 119 2.22 -13.42 -1.65
CA VAL A 119 2.94 -14.67 -1.87
C VAL A 119 2.71 -15.22 -3.27
N SER A 120 3.67 -15.96 -3.77
CA SER A 120 3.53 -16.77 -4.98
C SER A 120 2.93 -18.12 -4.64
N VAL A 121 1.83 -18.47 -5.28
CA VAL A 121 1.10 -19.72 -5.08
C VAL A 121 1.10 -20.52 -6.38
N THR A 122 1.41 -21.82 -6.29
CA THR A 122 1.31 -22.79 -7.40
C THR A 122 0.60 -24.03 -6.90
N LEU A 123 0.05 -24.83 -7.80
CA LEU A 123 -0.36 -26.18 -7.45
C LEU A 123 0.88 -27.04 -7.17
N ARG A 124 0.78 -28.01 -6.24
CA ARG A 124 1.92 -28.86 -5.85
C ARG A 124 2.43 -29.68 -7.03
N ASP A 125 1.51 -30.14 -7.88
CA ASP A 125 1.79 -31.00 -9.03
C ASP A 125 1.80 -30.22 -10.36
N ALA A 126 1.85 -28.88 -10.30
CA ALA A 126 1.95 -28.05 -11.47
C ALA A 126 3.28 -28.28 -12.18
N HIS A 127 3.20 -28.71 -13.43
CA HIS A 127 4.35 -28.78 -14.33
C HIS A 127 4.54 -27.40 -14.98
N ALA A 128 5.79 -27.02 -15.20
CA ALA A 128 6.09 -25.84 -16.00
C ALA A 128 5.43 -26.01 -17.39
N PRO A 129 4.90 -24.92 -17.99
CA PRO A 129 4.32 -25.01 -19.32
C PRO A 129 5.35 -25.59 -20.29
N SER A 130 5.02 -26.68 -20.95
CA SER A 130 5.90 -27.39 -21.87
C SER A 130 6.28 -26.53 -23.09
N THR A 131 5.46 -25.60 -23.45
CA THR A 131 5.67 -24.59 -24.49
C THR A 131 4.88 -23.34 -24.19
N GLY A 132 5.53 -22.16 -24.29
CA GLY A 132 4.83 -20.87 -24.17
C GLY A 132 5.17 -20.09 -22.88
N LYS A 133 4.50 -18.96 -22.76
CA LYS A 133 4.63 -18.07 -21.60
C LYS A 133 3.79 -18.59 -20.44
N GLU A 134 4.34 -18.53 -19.22
CA GLU A 134 3.59 -18.79 -18.00
C GLU A 134 2.42 -17.80 -17.86
N THR A 135 1.25 -18.26 -17.45
CA THR A 135 0.12 -17.39 -17.08
C THR A 135 0.13 -17.19 -15.56
N ILE A 136 0.19 -15.94 -15.14
CA ILE A 136 0.18 -15.54 -13.73
C ILE A 136 -1.14 -14.87 -13.43
N ALA A 137 -1.90 -15.42 -12.48
CA ALA A 137 -3.09 -14.78 -11.98
C ALA A 137 -2.73 -13.71 -10.92
N ALA A 138 -3.43 -12.58 -10.97
CA ALA A 138 -3.24 -11.50 -10.02
C ALA A 138 -4.56 -10.73 -9.82
N THR A 139 -4.73 -10.15 -8.63
CA THR A 139 -5.88 -9.30 -8.36
C THR A 139 -5.66 -7.93 -8.98
N TYR A 140 -6.61 -7.49 -9.79
CA TYR A 140 -6.60 -6.19 -10.47
C TYR A 140 -6.51 -5.04 -9.46
N SER A 141 -5.86 -3.95 -9.85
CA SER A 141 -5.71 -2.72 -9.04
C SER A 141 -5.15 -2.94 -7.62
N SER A 142 -4.30 -3.95 -7.45
CA SER A 142 -3.73 -4.33 -6.15
C SER A 142 -2.20 -4.52 -6.23
N PRO A 143 -1.50 -4.58 -5.09
CA PRO A 143 -0.09 -4.95 -5.05
C PRO A 143 0.21 -6.31 -5.70
N SER A 144 -0.76 -7.23 -5.74
CA SER A 144 -0.66 -8.50 -6.47
C SER A 144 -0.31 -8.30 -7.94
N GLN A 145 -1.03 -7.38 -8.61
CA GLN A 145 -0.80 -7.04 -10.01
C GLN A 145 0.58 -6.40 -10.21
N LEU A 146 0.99 -5.47 -9.33
CA LEU A 146 2.30 -4.83 -9.41
C LEU A 146 3.45 -5.85 -9.28
N ILE A 147 3.28 -6.84 -8.43
CA ILE A 147 4.26 -7.92 -8.24
C ILE A 147 4.26 -8.85 -9.46
N ALA A 148 3.09 -9.24 -9.95
CA ALA A 148 2.98 -10.10 -11.12
C ALA A 148 3.61 -9.46 -12.36
N ALA A 149 3.39 -8.17 -12.58
CA ALA A 149 3.93 -7.41 -13.70
C ALA A 149 5.47 -7.35 -13.75
N GLN A 150 6.17 -7.68 -12.67
CA GLN A 150 7.63 -7.79 -12.66
C GLN A 150 8.15 -9.04 -13.42
N ALA A 151 7.28 -9.96 -13.80
CA ALA A 151 7.64 -11.13 -14.59
C ALA A 151 7.76 -10.77 -16.08
N THR A 152 8.96 -10.84 -16.62
CA THR A 152 9.30 -10.36 -17.99
C THR A 152 8.79 -11.25 -19.12
N ASN A 153 8.42 -12.50 -18.85
CA ASN A 153 7.98 -13.47 -19.88
C ASN A 153 6.73 -14.23 -19.43
N ALA A 154 5.70 -13.50 -19.06
CA ALA A 154 4.45 -14.06 -18.59
C ALA A 154 3.23 -13.48 -19.35
N ARG A 155 2.10 -14.15 -19.22
CA ARG A 155 0.76 -13.63 -19.49
C ARG A 155 0.11 -13.35 -18.14
N PHE A 156 -0.86 -12.46 -18.10
CA PHE A 156 -1.56 -12.15 -16.87
C PHE A 156 -3.04 -12.49 -17.00
N ASP A 157 -3.56 -13.16 -15.97
CA ASP A 157 -4.99 -13.39 -15.75
C ASP A 157 -5.40 -12.49 -14.57
N LEU A 158 -6.05 -11.36 -14.87
CA LEU A 158 -6.41 -10.35 -13.88
C LEU A 158 -7.84 -10.57 -13.42
N GLU A 159 -7.98 -10.71 -12.12
CA GLU A 159 -9.25 -11.02 -11.45
C GLU A 159 -9.65 -9.89 -10.49
N ASN A 160 -10.95 -9.72 -10.27
CA ASN A 160 -11.46 -8.64 -9.42
C ASN A 160 -11.21 -8.91 -7.92
N THR A 161 -11.10 -10.17 -7.51
CA THR A 161 -10.90 -10.53 -6.11
C THR A 161 -9.73 -11.49 -5.91
N SER A 162 -9.16 -11.50 -4.71
CA SER A 162 -8.13 -12.48 -4.35
C SER A 162 -8.65 -13.93 -4.38
N GLU A 163 -9.94 -14.15 -4.14
CA GLU A 163 -10.56 -15.47 -4.23
C GLU A 163 -10.58 -15.95 -5.68
N GLN A 164 -11.06 -15.12 -6.61
CA GLN A 164 -11.04 -15.39 -8.05
C GLN A 164 -9.61 -15.60 -8.57
N THR A 165 -8.65 -14.83 -8.06
CA THR A 165 -7.23 -15.03 -8.39
C THR A 165 -6.74 -16.43 -8.00
N ILE A 166 -7.19 -16.96 -6.84
CA ILE A 166 -6.87 -18.32 -6.42
C ILE A 166 -7.65 -19.34 -7.25
N ASP A 167 -8.89 -19.06 -7.60
CA ASP A 167 -9.72 -19.92 -8.46
C ASP A 167 -9.11 -20.07 -9.86
N ALA A 168 -8.52 -19.02 -10.42
CA ALA A 168 -7.81 -19.10 -11.69
C ALA A 168 -6.66 -20.13 -11.64
N LEU A 169 -5.95 -20.20 -10.52
CA LEU A 169 -4.94 -21.23 -10.27
C LEU A 169 -5.57 -22.60 -10.05
N ALA A 170 -6.59 -22.71 -9.19
CA ALA A 170 -7.23 -23.97 -8.81
C ALA A 170 -7.89 -24.68 -10.01
N THR A 171 -8.41 -23.90 -10.96
CA THR A 171 -9.03 -24.39 -12.20
C THR A 171 -8.06 -24.57 -13.36
N GLY A 172 -6.78 -24.27 -13.17
CA GLY A 172 -5.74 -24.43 -14.20
C GLY A 172 -5.71 -23.34 -15.27
N ARG A 173 -6.47 -22.25 -15.14
CA ARG A 173 -6.39 -21.07 -16.03
C ARG A 173 -5.04 -20.37 -15.91
N ALA A 174 -4.44 -20.37 -14.71
CA ALA A 174 -3.11 -19.88 -14.44
C ALA A 174 -2.22 -20.98 -13.86
N GLN A 175 -0.92 -20.88 -14.08
CA GLN A 175 0.09 -21.78 -13.52
C GLN A 175 0.61 -21.28 -12.18
N ARG A 176 0.49 -19.97 -11.94
CA ARG A 176 0.90 -19.29 -10.71
C ARG A 176 -0.10 -18.19 -10.38
N ALA A 177 -0.28 -17.92 -9.10
CA ALA A 177 -1.02 -16.78 -8.62
C ALA A 177 -0.17 -15.95 -7.66
N ILE A 178 -0.25 -14.64 -7.78
CA ILE A 178 0.29 -13.71 -6.76
C ILE A 178 -0.89 -13.30 -5.90
N VAL A 179 -0.85 -13.61 -4.61
CA VAL A 179 -2.02 -13.46 -3.75
C VAL A 179 -1.64 -12.93 -2.36
N TRP A 180 -2.52 -12.17 -1.78
CA TRP A 180 -2.45 -11.81 -0.37
C TRP A 180 -2.54 -13.07 0.52
N TYR A 181 -1.54 -13.31 1.37
CA TYR A 181 -1.46 -14.57 2.14
C TYR A 181 -2.71 -14.86 3.00
N PRO A 182 -3.36 -13.89 3.69
CA PRO A 182 -4.60 -14.15 4.40
C PRO A 182 -5.72 -14.69 3.51
N SER A 183 -5.80 -14.26 2.24
CA SER A 183 -6.78 -14.82 1.30
C SER A 183 -6.48 -16.28 0.99
N VAL A 184 -5.21 -16.68 0.90
CA VAL A 184 -4.83 -18.09 0.74
C VAL A 184 -5.24 -18.92 1.98
N VAL A 185 -5.07 -18.36 3.18
CA VAL A 185 -5.50 -19.01 4.42
C VAL A 185 -7.02 -19.19 4.46
N ALA A 186 -7.79 -18.15 4.10
CA ALA A 186 -9.24 -18.20 4.05
C ALA A 186 -9.72 -19.22 3.00
N TYR A 187 -9.16 -19.18 1.80
CA TYR A 187 -9.47 -20.10 0.70
C TYR A 187 -9.22 -21.56 1.10
N ARG A 188 -8.08 -21.87 1.72
CA ARG A 188 -7.76 -23.24 2.19
C ARG A 188 -8.70 -23.73 3.28
N ARG A 189 -9.27 -22.84 4.08
CA ARG A 189 -10.30 -23.20 5.07
C ARG A 189 -11.62 -23.56 4.43
N ALA A 190 -11.99 -22.84 3.36
CA ALA A 190 -13.20 -23.11 2.59
C ALA A 190 -13.03 -24.33 1.66
N HIS A 191 -11.81 -24.57 1.16
CA HIS A 191 -11.49 -25.66 0.22
C HIS A 191 -10.37 -26.56 0.77
N PRO A 192 -10.68 -27.37 1.81
CA PRO A 192 -9.69 -28.29 2.40
C PRO A 192 -9.28 -29.34 1.37
N GLY A 193 -7.97 -29.54 1.19
CA GLY A 193 -7.42 -30.51 0.25
C GLY A 193 -6.79 -29.90 -1.01
N GLN A 194 -6.89 -28.61 -1.24
CA GLN A 194 -6.17 -27.97 -2.35
C GLN A 194 -4.65 -28.00 -2.12
N PRO A 195 -3.89 -28.62 -3.04
CA PRO A 195 -2.47 -28.88 -2.86
C PRO A 195 -1.60 -27.69 -3.25
N PHE A 196 -1.75 -26.58 -2.55
CA PHE A 196 -0.97 -25.38 -2.83
C PHE A 196 0.46 -25.48 -2.29
N ARG A 197 1.42 -25.09 -3.10
CA ARG A 197 2.78 -24.70 -2.71
C ARG A 197 2.84 -23.18 -2.64
N ILE A 198 3.35 -22.66 -1.52
CA ILE A 198 3.43 -21.23 -1.25
C ILE A 198 4.91 -20.85 -1.15
N ALA A 199 5.31 -19.80 -1.84
CA ALA A 199 6.67 -19.25 -1.83
C ALA A 199 6.64 -17.73 -1.61
N ALA A 200 7.72 -17.19 -1.08
CA ALA A 200 7.91 -15.75 -0.98
C ALA A 200 8.02 -15.12 -2.38
N THR A 201 7.58 -13.88 -2.49
CA THR A 201 7.84 -13.03 -3.65
C THR A 201 9.00 -12.10 -3.34
N ALA A 202 9.93 -11.95 -4.28
CA ALA A 202 11.07 -11.04 -4.16
C ALA A 202 10.66 -9.62 -4.65
N SER A 203 9.72 -9.00 -3.99
CA SER A 203 9.23 -7.68 -4.39
C SER A 203 9.12 -6.76 -3.16
N PRO A 204 9.48 -5.47 -3.30
CA PRO A 204 9.29 -4.50 -2.23
C PRO A 204 7.81 -4.30 -1.86
N TYR A 205 6.89 -4.60 -2.79
CA TYR A 205 5.43 -4.50 -2.57
C TYR A 205 4.85 -5.70 -1.80
N SER A 206 5.67 -6.67 -1.40
CA SER A 206 5.16 -7.90 -0.79
C SER A 206 4.99 -7.82 0.72
N ASP A 207 5.74 -6.99 1.45
CA ASP A 207 5.72 -6.93 2.93
C ASP A 207 4.71 -5.94 3.47
N TRP A 208 3.76 -6.45 4.26
CA TRP A 208 2.64 -5.70 4.79
C TRP A 208 2.36 -6.08 6.24
N GLN A 209 1.66 -5.20 6.94
CA GLN A 209 1.19 -5.43 8.29
C GLN A 209 -0.29 -5.04 8.38
N LEU A 210 -1.07 -5.80 9.13
CA LEU A 210 -2.39 -5.35 9.54
C LEU A 210 -2.25 -4.47 10.78
N ALA A 211 -2.86 -3.30 10.71
CA ALA A 211 -2.85 -2.28 11.75
C ALA A 211 -4.26 -1.70 11.96
N PHE A 212 -4.39 -0.82 12.93
CA PHE A 212 -5.56 0.03 13.06
C PHE A 212 -5.30 1.37 12.36
N ALA A 213 -6.24 1.80 11.52
CA ALA A 213 -6.21 3.13 10.90
C ALA A 213 -7.16 4.07 11.64
N PHE A 214 -6.76 5.34 11.73
CA PHE A 214 -7.48 6.40 12.41
C PHE A 214 -7.58 7.63 11.52
N GLY A 215 -8.69 8.36 11.63
CA GLY A 215 -8.83 9.67 11.01
C GLY A 215 -7.93 10.72 11.69
N PRO A 216 -7.92 11.94 11.14
CA PRO A 216 -7.21 13.06 11.75
C PRO A 216 -7.69 13.30 13.18
N ASP A 217 -6.84 13.90 14.01
CA ASP A 217 -7.15 14.28 15.41
C ASP A 217 -7.46 13.12 16.37
N ARG A 218 -7.06 11.89 16.05
CA ARG A 218 -7.23 10.70 16.89
C ARG A 218 -5.93 10.20 17.56
N ASP A 219 -4.91 11.04 17.65
CA ASP A 219 -3.60 10.65 18.20
C ASP A 219 -3.67 10.13 19.64
N ALA A 220 -4.49 10.72 20.49
CA ALA A 220 -4.66 10.25 21.86
C ALA A 220 -5.26 8.82 21.91
N LEU A 221 -6.22 8.52 21.02
CA LEU A 221 -6.79 7.19 20.88
C LEU A 221 -5.72 6.22 20.37
N ARG A 222 -5.01 6.57 19.30
CA ARG A 222 -3.93 5.77 18.73
C ARG A 222 -2.86 5.41 19.75
N GLN A 223 -2.39 6.38 20.54
CA GLN A 223 -1.38 6.13 21.59
C GLN A 223 -1.87 5.13 22.65
N ARG A 224 -3.14 5.22 23.07
CA ARG A 224 -3.74 4.25 24.01
C ARG A 224 -3.84 2.85 23.40
N ILE A 225 -4.17 2.76 22.10
CA ILE A 225 -4.21 1.51 21.35
C ILE A 225 -2.80 0.91 21.24
N ASP A 226 -1.79 1.71 20.90
CA ASP A 226 -0.39 1.26 20.80
C ASP A 226 0.14 0.74 22.14
N ALA A 227 -0.18 1.42 23.24
CA ALA A 227 0.18 0.97 24.57
C ALA A 227 -0.50 -0.38 24.95
N ALA A 228 -1.76 -0.56 24.55
CA ALA A 228 -2.47 -1.83 24.76
C ALA A 228 -1.90 -2.95 23.89
N LEU A 229 -1.61 -2.67 22.62
CA LEU A 229 -0.95 -3.61 21.70
C LEU A 229 0.41 -4.06 22.25
N SER A 230 1.22 -3.13 22.76
CA SER A 230 2.52 -3.45 23.35
C SER A 230 2.40 -4.40 24.54
N ARG A 231 1.41 -4.18 25.42
CA ARG A 231 1.13 -5.09 26.56
C ARG A 231 0.68 -6.48 26.08
N LEU A 232 -0.19 -6.53 25.08
CA LEU A 232 -0.70 -7.78 24.52
C LEU A 232 0.35 -8.55 23.71
N ASN A 233 1.29 -7.86 23.10
CA ASN A 233 2.46 -8.45 22.46
C ASN A 233 3.40 -9.06 23.53
N ALA A 234 3.70 -8.30 24.58
CA ALA A 234 4.61 -8.73 25.65
C ALA A 234 4.11 -9.99 26.38
N ASN A 235 2.80 -10.15 26.56
CA ASN A 235 2.20 -11.32 27.20
C ASN A 235 1.81 -12.44 26.21
N GLY A 236 2.15 -12.34 24.93
CA GLY A 236 1.90 -13.35 23.91
C GLY A 236 0.43 -13.44 23.43
N ARG A 237 -0.45 -12.55 23.88
CA ARG A 237 -1.88 -12.62 23.53
C ARG A 237 -2.13 -12.34 22.06
N ILE A 238 -1.43 -11.37 21.46
CA ILE A 238 -1.51 -11.12 20.02
C ILE A 238 -1.06 -12.35 19.23
N ALA A 239 0.08 -12.93 19.59
CA ALA A 239 0.59 -14.15 18.95
C ALA A 239 -0.42 -15.32 19.03
N ALA A 240 -1.13 -15.45 20.18
CA ALA A 240 -2.17 -16.47 20.31
C ALA A 240 -3.38 -16.20 19.39
N LEU A 241 -3.83 -14.95 19.28
CA LEU A 241 -4.95 -14.57 18.42
C LEU A 241 -4.63 -14.75 16.93
N THR A 242 -3.41 -14.41 16.51
CA THR A 242 -2.99 -14.40 15.10
C THR A 242 -2.41 -15.73 14.61
N ARG A 243 -2.20 -16.72 15.49
CA ARG A 243 -1.50 -17.98 15.18
C ARG A 243 -1.93 -18.65 13.88
N GLY A 244 -3.22 -18.68 13.58
CA GLY A 244 -3.77 -19.32 12.38
C GLY A 244 -3.60 -18.51 11.08
N TRP A 245 -2.95 -17.35 11.15
CA TRP A 245 -2.79 -16.39 10.06
C TRP A 245 -1.33 -16.02 9.80
N ASN A 246 -0.42 -16.53 10.63
CA ASN A 246 1.01 -16.22 10.51
C ASN A 246 1.59 -16.80 9.23
N LEU A 247 2.50 -16.04 8.62
CA LEU A 247 3.29 -16.51 7.50
C LEU A 247 4.10 -17.75 7.89
N PRO A 248 4.26 -18.73 6.99
CA PRO A 248 5.23 -19.81 7.15
C PRO A 248 6.65 -19.25 7.39
N GLU A 249 7.44 -19.91 8.23
CA GLU A 249 8.76 -19.41 8.64
C GLU A 249 9.69 -19.11 7.46
N ASN A 250 9.71 -19.97 6.45
CA ASN A 250 10.52 -19.79 5.25
C ASN A 250 10.14 -18.53 4.46
N ILE A 251 8.87 -18.11 4.51
CA ILE A 251 8.39 -16.89 3.87
C ILE A 251 8.68 -15.67 4.76
N ALA A 252 8.44 -15.79 6.06
CA ALA A 252 8.73 -14.74 7.01
C ALA A 252 10.23 -14.37 7.06
N GLN A 253 11.12 -15.36 6.93
CA GLN A 253 12.56 -15.15 6.86
C GLN A 253 13.00 -14.51 5.55
N ALA A 254 12.44 -14.94 4.42
CA ALA A 254 12.72 -14.33 3.11
C ALA A 254 12.33 -12.84 3.06
N ALA A 255 11.23 -12.48 3.70
CA ALA A 255 10.79 -11.11 3.81
C ALA A 255 11.65 -10.25 4.78
N ASN A 256 12.42 -10.89 5.69
CA ASN A 256 13.37 -10.20 6.58
C ASN A 256 14.77 -10.05 5.98
N THR A 257 15.07 -10.81 4.94
CA THR A 257 16.31 -10.65 4.22
C THR A 257 16.17 -9.42 3.36
N PRO A 258 16.94 -8.32 3.60
CA PRO A 258 16.95 -7.23 2.65
C PRO A 258 17.27 -7.87 1.32
N SER A 259 16.38 -7.71 0.34
CA SER A 259 16.59 -8.23 -0.99
C SER A 259 17.91 -7.65 -1.49
N ARG A 260 19.00 -8.37 -1.32
CA ARG A 260 20.20 -8.19 -2.10
C ARG A 260 19.78 -8.56 -3.51
N GLY A 261 19.26 -7.53 -4.18
CA GLY A 261 18.64 -7.65 -5.47
C GLY A 261 19.58 -8.33 -6.44
N ARG A 262 19.17 -9.46 -6.95
CA ARG A 262 19.44 -9.77 -8.34
C ARG A 262 18.57 -8.95 -9.29
N PHE A 263 17.78 -8.04 -8.75
CA PHE A 263 17.14 -6.95 -9.46
C PHE A 263 17.93 -5.70 -9.10
N LEU A 264 18.78 -5.26 -10.03
CA LEU A 264 19.63 -4.07 -9.93
C LEU A 264 20.81 -4.22 -8.93
N ASP A 265 21.85 -4.95 -9.31
CA ASP A 265 23.22 -4.60 -8.96
C ASP A 265 23.55 -3.24 -9.57
N GLY A 266 23.18 -2.21 -8.86
CA GLY A 266 23.36 -0.81 -9.17
C GLY A 266 23.12 0.01 -7.91
N ALA A 267 24.08 -0.06 -6.97
CA ALA A 267 24.38 0.92 -5.95
C ALA A 267 23.24 1.45 -5.07
N VAL A 268 23.03 0.86 -3.90
CA VAL A 268 22.92 1.65 -2.67
C VAL A 268 23.76 0.96 -1.59
N ALA A 269 25.05 1.23 -1.60
CA ALA A 269 25.87 1.06 -0.42
C ALA A 269 25.46 2.14 0.57
N SER A 270 24.98 1.73 1.73
CA SER A 270 24.75 2.57 2.89
C SER A 270 26.03 3.36 3.20
N ALA A 271 25.90 4.67 3.31
CA ALA A 271 26.94 5.55 3.79
C ALA A 271 27.18 5.30 5.27
N GLY A 272 28.09 4.37 5.56
CA GLY A 272 28.84 4.35 6.80
C GLY A 272 30.09 5.21 6.61
N HIS A 273 30.29 6.17 7.49
CA HIS A 273 31.47 7.05 7.53
C HIS A 273 32.77 6.25 7.52
N SER A 274 33.61 6.48 6.52
CA SER A 274 35.07 6.48 6.70
C SER A 274 35.75 7.23 5.54
N ARG A 275 36.40 8.29 5.90
CA ARG A 275 37.38 9.01 5.08
C ARG A 275 38.54 8.09 4.82
N THR A 276 38.88 7.85 3.57
CA THR A 276 40.27 7.84 3.09
C THR A 276 40.23 7.82 1.54
N GLY A 277 40.85 8.80 0.93
CA GLY A 277 40.98 8.89 -0.50
C GLY A 277 42.03 7.93 -1.02
N VAL A 278 41.82 7.41 -2.22
CA VAL A 278 42.89 7.01 -3.13
C VAL A 278 42.49 7.41 -4.56
N LEU A 279 43.24 8.33 -5.09
CA LEU A 279 43.31 8.63 -6.52
C LEU A 279 43.99 7.45 -7.24
N LEU A 280 43.38 6.94 -8.29
CA LEU A 280 44.12 6.20 -9.31
C LEU A 280 43.72 6.74 -10.70
N ALA A 281 44.73 7.30 -11.34
CA ALA A 281 44.74 7.78 -12.68
C ALA A 281 44.95 6.64 -13.69
N GLY A 282 44.44 6.84 -14.92
CA GLY A 282 45.11 6.37 -16.12
C GLY A 282 44.49 5.16 -16.81
N GLY A 283 43.77 5.41 -17.90
CA GLY A 283 43.50 4.45 -18.96
C GLY A 283 43.12 5.19 -20.22
N THR A 284 43.95 5.04 -21.22
CA THR A 284 43.92 5.68 -22.57
C THR A 284 42.65 5.39 -23.38
N PRO A 285 42.21 6.29 -24.27
CA PRO A 285 40.97 6.16 -25.02
C PRO A 285 41.13 5.23 -26.22
N ALA A 286 40.27 4.22 -26.31
CA ALA A 286 40.04 3.46 -27.53
C ALA A 286 38.98 4.19 -28.38
N THR A 287 39.39 4.59 -29.59
CA THR A 287 38.55 5.11 -30.65
C THR A 287 37.52 4.08 -31.11
N GLY A 288 36.26 4.33 -30.82
CA GLY A 288 35.13 3.58 -31.34
C GLY A 288 33.91 4.47 -31.36
N GLY A 289 33.23 4.52 -32.50
CA GLY A 289 32.20 5.45 -32.90
C GLY A 289 31.19 5.86 -31.83
N PHE A 290 31.00 7.16 -31.73
CA PHE A 290 30.01 7.77 -30.86
C PHE A 290 28.59 7.38 -31.32
N ILE A 291 27.96 6.41 -30.61
CA ILE A 291 26.51 6.39 -30.56
C ILE A 291 26.16 7.54 -29.63
N LYS A 292 25.51 8.56 -30.19
CA LYS A 292 24.98 9.67 -29.41
C LYS A 292 23.88 9.12 -28.49
N VAL A 293 24.26 8.73 -27.29
CA VAL A 293 23.31 8.43 -26.24
C VAL A 293 22.59 9.72 -25.93
N SER A 294 21.28 9.78 -26.14
CA SER A 294 20.46 10.92 -25.76
C SER A 294 20.77 11.30 -24.31
N ALA A 295 21.04 12.58 -24.09
CA ALA A 295 21.33 13.08 -22.76
C ALA A 295 20.14 12.78 -21.85
N ASN A 296 20.38 11.92 -20.86
CA ASN A 296 19.50 11.83 -19.70
C ASN A 296 19.65 13.14 -18.92
N ASP A 297 18.59 13.57 -18.23
CA ASP A 297 18.72 14.64 -17.26
C ASP A 297 19.69 14.25 -16.12
N GLU A 298 20.03 15.17 -15.25
CA GLU A 298 20.97 14.94 -14.14
C GLU A 298 20.57 13.78 -13.21
N ASN A 299 19.30 13.36 -13.25
CA ASN A 299 18.75 12.25 -12.47
C ASN A 299 18.67 10.92 -13.25
N GLY A 300 19.14 10.88 -14.49
CA GLY A 300 19.13 9.70 -15.35
C GLY A 300 17.75 9.35 -15.92
N VAL A 301 16.75 10.23 -15.77
CA VAL A 301 15.41 10.04 -16.35
C VAL A 301 15.48 10.26 -17.87
N PRO A 302 14.82 9.41 -18.68
CA PRO A 302 14.83 9.55 -20.13
C PRO A 302 14.25 10.89 -20.60
N SER A 303 14.93 11.50 -21.58
CA SER A 303 14.46 12.72 -22.22
C SER A 303 13.24 12.45 -23.10
N PHE A 304 12.36 13.44 -23.21
CA PHE A 304 11.18 13.46 -24.07
C PHE A 304 10.96 14.85 -24.65
N ASP A 305 10.23 14.98 -25.74
CA ASP A 305 9.92 16.29 -26.32
C ASP A 305 8.52 16.78 -25.92
N ASN A 306 8.29 18.09 -26.08
CA ASN A 306 7.03 18.72 -25.72
C ASN A 306 5.84 18.23 -26.58
N ALA A 307 6.07 17.85 -27.83
CA ALA A 307 5.04 17.33 -28.71
C ALA A 307 4.52 15.98 -28.19
N GLN A 308 5.42 15.11 -27.70
CA GLN A 308 5.07 13.84 -27.07
C GLN A 308 4.23 14.08 -25.80
N ALA A 309 4.66 14.98 -24.92
CA ALA A 309 3.91 15.28 -23.70
C ALA A 309 2.50 15.82 -24.00
N GLN A 310 2.37 16.70 -25.01
CA GLN A 310 1.05 17.23 -25.41
C GLN A 310 0.16 16.17 -26.08
N HIS A 311 0.71 15.30 -26.91
CA HIS A 311 -0.04 14.20 -27.52
C HIS A 311 -0.43 13.17 -26.46
N GLY A 312 0.48 12.82 -25.57
CA GLY A 312 0.24 11.94 -24.44
C GLY A 312 -0.88 12.45 -23.52
N LYS A 313 -0.98 13.77 -23.31
CA LYS A 313 -2.09 14.38 -22.58
C LYS A 313 -3.45 14.10 -23.25
N LYS A 314 -3.53 14.19 -24.55
CA LYS A 314 -4.78 13.88 -25.29
C LYS A 314 -5.13 12.40 -25.14
N LEU A 315 -4.15 11.51 -25.35
CA LEU A 315 -4.33 10.08 -25.18
C LEU A 315 -4.76 9.71 -23.76
N TYR A 316 -4.17 10.38 -22.76
CA TYR A 316 -4.56 10.22 -21.36
C TYR A 316 -6.01 10.60 -21.12
N THR A 317 -6.44 11.77 -21.60
CA THR A 317 -7.83 12.22 -21.48
C THR A 317 -8.81 11.24 -22.12
N ASP A 318 -8.45 10.67 -23.26
CA ASP A 318 -9.34 9.81 -24.04
C ASP A 318 -9.40 8.37 -23.48
N ALA A 319 -8.33 7.86 -22.86
CA ALA A 319 -8.20 6.45 -22.52
C ALA A 319 -7.92 6.16 -21.03
N CYS A 320 -7.48 7.12 -20.25
CA CYS A 320 -6.96 6.90 -18.90
C CYS A 320 -7.70 7.71 -17.82
N ALA A 321 -8.12 8.95 -18.16
CA ALA A 321 -8.66 9.91 -17.20
C ALA A 321 -9.93 9.40 -16.48
N LYS A 322 -10.76 8.61 -17.17
CA LYS A 322 -11.96 8.01 -16.58
C LYS A 322 -11.66 7.26 -15.28
N CYS A 323 -10.53 6.56 -15.23
CA CYS A 323 -10.13 5.76 -14.06
C CYS A 323 -9.08 6.45 -13.19
N HIS A 324 -8.12 7.16 -13.80
CA HIS A 324 -7.01 7.79 -13.08
C HIS A 324 -7.23 9.25 -12.70
N GLY A 325 -8.42 9.81 -12.97
CA GLY A 325 -8.78 11.21 -12.71
C GLY A 325 -8.31 12.15 -13.82
N ASP A 326 -8.99 13.29 -14.00
CA ASP A 326 -8.70 14.25 -15.07
C ASP A 326 -7.35 14.97 -14.90
N GLN A 327 -6.86 15.05 -13.68
CA GLN A 327 -5.59 15.66 -13.30
C GLN A 327 -4.59 14.66 -12.70
N LEU A 328 -4.72 13.38 -13.02
CA LEU A 328 -3.86 12.30 -12.53
C LEU A 328 -4.01 12.04 -11.01
N GLU A 329 -5.05 12.58 -10.38
CA GLU A 329 -5.29 12.52 -8.93
C GLU A 329 -5.75 11.16 -8.44
N GLY A 330 -6.13 10.26 -9.35
CA GLY A 330 -6.77 8.98 -9.04
C GLY A 330 -8.29 9.12 -8.84
N ASN A 331 -9.03 8.11 -9.28
CA ASN A 331 -10.46 7.99 -9.08
C ASN A 331 -10.77 6.52 -8.76
N THR A 332 -11.14 5.71 -9.75
CA THR A 332 -11.31 4.25 -9.63
C THR A 332 -10.00 3.49 -9.80
N ALA A 333 -8.94 4.17 -10.23
CA ALA A 333 -7.59 3.66 -10.32
C ALA A 333 -6.62 4.59 -9.56
N PRO A 334 -5.41 4.13 -9.21
CA PRO A 334 -4.44 4.92 -8.44
C PRO A 334 -4.09 6.25 -9.11
N ALA A 335 -3.72 7.24 -8.30
CA ALA A 335 -3.14 8.48 -8.80
C ALA A 335 -1.87 8.21 -9.63
N LEU A 336 -1.66 9.02 -10.68
CA LEU A 336 -0.49 8.99 -11.55
C LEU A 336 0.35 10.27 -11.42
N SER A 337 0.16 11.00 -10.33
CA SER A 337 0.95 12.17 -9.96
C SER A 337 1.11 12.29 -8.44
N GLY A 338 2.07 13.11 -8.01
CA GLY A 338 2.32 13.41 -6.59
C GLY A 338 3.00 12.28 -5.82
N GLU A 339 3.00 12.41 -4.49
CA GLU A 339 3.75 11.55 -3.56
C GLU A 339 3.45 10.03 -3.68
N SER A 340 2.25 9.66 -4.08
CA SER A 340 1.87 8.24 -4.26
C SER A 340 2.43 7.60 -5.53
N PHE A 341 2.81 8.40 -6.52
CA PHE A 341 3.31 7.93 -7.81
C PHE A 341 4.77 8.32 -8.04
N ALA A 342 5.11 9.58 -7.80
CA ALA A 342 6.45 10.14 -7.95
C ALA A 342 6.83 10.91 -6.66
N PRO A 343 7.27 10.22 -5.60
CA PRO A 343 7.58 10.81 -4.30
C PRO A 343 8.81 11.74 -4.37
N GLU A 344 8.89 12.70 -3.44
CA GLU A 344 10.12 13.46 -3.22
C GLU A 344 11.18 12.52 -2.60
N GLY A 345 12.32 12.42 -3.25
CA GLY A 345 13.50 11.70 -2.76
C GLY A 345 13.68 10.31 -3.33
N LYS A 346 13.19 9.24 -2.69
CA LYS A 346 13.43 7.85 -3.12
C LYS A 346 12.16 7.18 -3.61
N SER A 347 12.24 6.56 -4.78
CA SER A 347 11.16 5.72 -5.32
C SER A 347 11.67 4.31 -5.58
N HIS A 348 10.82 3.33 -5.33
CA HIS A 348 11.05 1.94 -5.76
C HIS A 348 10.47 1.65 -7.15
N ILE A 349 9.70 2.60 -7.69
CA ILE A 349 9.15 2.55 -9.03
C ILE A 349 10.19 3.16 -9.98
N THR A 350 10.47 2.49 -11.09
CA THR A 350 11.35 3.02 -12.12
C THR A 350 10.54 3.43 -13.34
N VAL A 351 11.09 4.36 -14.13
CA VAL A 351 10.48 4.76 -15.41
C VAL A 351 10.24 3.55 -16.30
N GLY A 352 11.24 2.64 -16.40
CA GLY A 352 11.11 1.40 -17.16
C GLY A 352 10.02 0.47 -16.63
N GLY A 353 9.90 0.34 -15.32
CA GLY A 353 8.85 -0.47 -14.68
C GLY A 353 7.46 0.04 -15.01
N ILE A 354 7.23 1.36 -14.93
CA ILE A 354 5.95 1.98 -15.28
C ILE A 354 5.67 1.84 -16.77
N PHE A 355 6.67 2.09 -17.63
CA PHE A 355 6.49 1.96 -19.08
C PHE A 355 6.09 0.53 -19.48
N GLN A 356 6.78 -0.48 -18.95
CA GLN A 356 6.46 -1.89 -19.20
C GLN A 356 5.07 -2.26 -18.66
N TYR A 357 4.75 -1.80 -17.46
CA TYR A 357 3.43 -2.04 -16.89
C TYR A 357 2.33 -1.42 -17.76
N MET A 358 2.48 -0.15 -18.10
CA MET A 358 1.51 0.60 -18.91
C MET A 358 1.33 -0.05 -20.30
N SER A 359 2.42 -0.38 -20.98
CA SER A 359 2.36 -0.94 -22.34
C SER A 359 1.79 -2.35 -22.39
N ASN A 360 1.86 -3.13 -21.29
CA ASN A 360 1.35 -4.48 -21.26
C ASN A 360 -0.08 -4.57 -20.70
N ASN A 361 -0.48 -3.66 -19.82
CA ASN A 361 -1.68 -3.81 -19.01
C ASN A 361 -2.69 -2.65 -19.15
N MET A 362 -2.31 -1.55 -19.79
CA MET A 362 -3.18 -0.38 -19.93
C MET A 362 -3.49 -0.09 -21.42
N PRO A 363 -4.63 0.57 -21.70
CA PRO A 363 -5.77 0.79 -20.82
C PRO A 363 -6.39 -0.54 -20.36
N ALA A 364 -6.96 -0.59 -19.14
CA ALA A 364 -7.43 -1.83 -18.53
C ALA A 364 -8.56 -2.53 -19.33
N ASP A 365 -9.37 -1.78 -20.06
CA ASP A 365 -10.44 -2.30 -20.93
C ASP A 365 -9.91 -2.91 -22.26
N ARG A 366 -8.68 -2.59 -22.63
CA ARG A 366 -8.02 -3.07 -23.86
C ARG A 366 -6.49 -3.15 -23.72
N PRO A 367 -5.97 -4.00 -22.83
CA PRO A 367 -4.54 -4.05 -22.51
C PRO A 367 -3.65 -4.29 -23.73
N GLY A 368 -2.57 -3.52 -23.86
CA GLY A 368 -1.57 -3.70 -24.93
C GLY A 368 -2.09 -3.39 -26.34
N LYS A 369 -3.18 -2.64 -26.49
CA LYS A 369 -3.76 -2.34 -27.81
C LYS A 369 -3.35 -1.00 -28.40
N MET A 370 -2.68 -0.16 -27.65
CA MET A 370 -2.09 1.09 -28.16
C MET A 370 -0.78 0.79 -28.87
N THR A 371 -0.39 1.68 -29.76
CA THR A 371 0.89 1.59 -30.48
C THR A 371 2.07 1.94 -29.55
N ALA A 372 3.28 1.53 -29.91
CA ALA A 372 4.48 1.89 -29.15
C ALA A 372 4.63 3.42 -29.02
N GLN A 373 4.36 4.17 -30.09
CA GLN A 373 4.40 5.64 -30.08
C GLN A 373 3.37 6.24 -29.09
N GLU A 374 2.16 5.69 -29.00
CA GLU A 374 1.15 6.18 -28.05
C GLU A 374 1.59 5.94 -26.61
N TYR A 375 2.21 4.81 -26.32
CA TYR A 375 2.78 4.55 -24.98
C TYR A 375 3.99 5.44 -24.67
N GLU A 376 4.85 5.72 -25.64
CA GLU A 376 5.96 6.68 -25.51
C GLU A 376 5.44 8.07 -25.16
N ASP A 377 4.42 8.53 -25.86
CA ASP A 377 3.82 9.85 -25.66
C ASP A 377 3.08 9.93 -24.31
N LEU A 378 2.38 8.86 -23.89
CA LEU A 378 1.79 8.76 -22.56
C LEU A 378 2.86 8.83 -21.47
N MET A 379 3.98 8.11 -21.63
CA MET A 379 5.06 8.17 -20.65
C MET A 379 5.69 9.56 -20.57
N ALA A 380 5.85 10.22 -21.71
CA ALA A 380 6.33 11.62 -21.78
C ALA A 380 5.36 12.57 -21.03
N PHE A 381 4.05 12.37 -21.17
CA PHE A 381 3.05 13.13 -20.42
C PHE A 381 3.13 12.87 -18.92
N LEU A 382 3.30 11.62 -18.49
CA LEU A 382 3.44 11.28 -17.07
C LEU A 382 4.70 11.92 -16.48
N LEU A 383 5.82 11.86 -17.16
CA LEU A 383 7.05 12.52 -16.72
C LEU A 383 6.86 14.04 -16.64
N TYR A 384 6.28 14.64 -17.67
CA TYR A 384 5.99 16.08 -17.70
C TYR A 384 5.09 16.50 -16.52
N SER A 385 4.03 15.75 -16.26
CA SER A 385 3.07 16.04 -15.18
C SER A 385 3.67 15.86 -13.78
N ASN A 386 4.72 15.03 -13.65
CA ASN A 386 5.43 14.82 -12.40
C ASN A 386 6.70 15.67 -12.26
N GLY A 387 6.80 16.76 -13.02
CA GLY A 387 7.80 17.82 -12.81
C GLY A 387 9.07 17.72 -13.61
N TYR A 388 9.13 16.88 -14.65
CA TYR A 388 10.28 16.85 -15.57
C TYR A 388 10.07 17.79 -16.74
N ASP A 389 11.17 18.40 -17.22
CA ASP A 389 11.12 19.30 -18.36
C ASP A 389 11.26 18.56 -19.68
N ALA A 390 10.50 19.02 -20.66
CA ALA A 390 10.65 18.53 -22.03
C ALA A 390 11.99 19.01 -22.63
N SER A 391 12.60 18.20 -23.46
CA SER A 391 13.83 18.44 -24.17
C SER A 391 13.59 18.51 -25.68
N LYS A 392 14.66 18.45 -26.47
CA LYS A 392 14.59 18.31 -27.94
C LYS A 392 14.66 16.86 -28.40
N SER A 393 14.88 15.93 -27.46
CA SER A 393 15.02 14.51 -27.76
C SER A 393 13.71 13.80 -27.51
N LYS A 394 13.33 12.89 -28.41
CA LYS A 394 12.16 12.05 -28.23
C LYS A 394 12.44 10.88 -27.30
N LEU A 395 11.45 10.54 -26.47
CA LEU A 395 11.39 9.29 -25.78
C LEU A 395 11.05 8.17 -26.76
N THR A 396 11.76 7.06 -26.69
CA THR A 396 11.45 5.86 -27.46
C THR A 396 11.13 4.70 -26.53
N ALA A 397 10.38 3.71 -27.01
CA ALA A 397 10.01 2.53 -26.25
C ALA A 397 11.24 1.79 -25.68
N ASP A 398 12.31 1.67 -26.46
CA ASP A 398 13.53 1.00 -26.01
C ASP A 398 14.21 1.75 -24.86
N VAL A 399 14.30 3.09 -24.98
CA VAL A 399 14.88 3.94 -23.92
C VAL A 399 14.00 3.93 -22.68
N ALA A 400 12.68 4.05 -22.85
CA ALA A 400 11.74 4.00 -21.75
C ALA A 400 11.80 2.64 -21.02
N THR A 401 11.73 1.54 -21.76
CA THR A 401 11.75 0.16 -21.22
C THR A 401 13.03 -0.15 -20.44
N SER A 402 14.18 0.30 -20.98
CA SER A 402 15.49 0.01 -20.37
C SER A 402 15.85 0.94 -19.22
N SER A 403 15.07 1.99 -18.98
CA SER A 403 15.37 3.00 -17.96
C SER A 403 15.27 2.42 -16.55
N LYS A 404 16.35 2.55 -15.82
CA LYS A 404 16.44 2.19 -14.38
C LYS A 404 16.30 3.41 -13.47
N ALA A 405 16.05 4.58 -14.06
CA ALA A 405 15.86 5.80 -13.29
C ALA A 405 14.66 5.65 -12.35
N PRO A 406 14.80 5.93 -11.05
CA PRO A 406 13.68 5.94 -10.14
C PRO A 406 12.69 7.04 -10.56
N LEU A 407 11.40 6.72 -10.55
CA LEU A 407 10.35 7.70 -10.80
C LEU A 407 10.12 8.49 -9.52
N VAL A 408 10.67 9.67 -9.46
CA VAL A 408 10.54 10.62 -8.35
C VAL A 408 9.94 11.94 -8.84
N ALA A 409 9.60 12.84 -7.93
CA ALA A 409 9.20 14.18 -8.33
C ALA A 409 10.34 14.87 -9.09
N GLY A 410 10.03 15.41 -10.26
CA GLY A 410 10.98 16.12 -11.08
C GLY A 410 11.37 17.49 -10.50
N PRO A 411 12.40 18.13 -11.04
CA PRO A 411 12.95 19.37 -10.50
C PRO A 411 12.02 20.58 -10.64
N ARG A 412 11.02 20.52 -11.52
CA ARG A 412 10.03 21.58 -11.72
C ARG A 412 8.96 21.51 -10.62
N LYS A 413 8.84 22.58 -9.83
CA LYS A 413 7.83 22.74 -8.79
C LYS A 413 6.55 23.38 -9.32
#